data_a5120518eabfa87f18dae1089401ee2c
#
_entry.id   a5120518eabfa87f18dae1089401ee2c
#
_cell.length_a   1.000
_cell.length_b   1.000
_cell.length_c   1.000
_cell.angle_alpha   90.00
_cell.angle_beta   90.00
_cell.angle_gamma   90.00
#
_symmetry.space_group_name_H-M   'P 1'
#
loop_
_entity.id
_entity.type
_entity.pdbx_description
1 polymer ?
#
loop_
_entity_poly.entity_id
_entity_poly.type
_entity_poly.pdbx_seq_one_letter_code
_entity_poly.pdbx_strand_id
1 'polypeptide(L)'
;QFIFMSSQIVFHESQSLKSEVLTKDTKENPNGFYGDSKLQAEIGLHKLEDENFKVCILRPCMIYGPNAKGNFPRLAKLATKVPFFPCWHNKRSMLYIDNLAEFVKQAMLRGLSGTFYPQNKEQADTVEIIRFFAKHAGHKVWISRIFNPFVWLGSFVLQPINKMFATYYYDPAMSKMDFDYQLVSFEESLKRVADSL
;
A
#
# COMPACT_ATOMS: atom_id res chain seq x y z
N GLN A 1 21.18 -9.11 13.78
CA GLN A 1 20.06 -8.91 12.83
C GLN A 1 20.05 -7.49 12.27
N PHE A 2 19.84 -7.36 10.98
CA PHE A 2 19.63 -6.08 10.28
C PHE A 2 18.26 -6.08 9.63
N ILE A 3 17.42 -5.08 9.93
CA ILE A 3 16.09 -4.95 9.32
C ILE A 3 16.16 -3.84 8.28
N PHE A 4 15.90 -4.19 7.01
CA PHE A 4 15.87 -3.25 5.89
C PHE A 4 14.45 -2.95 5.47
N MET A 5 14.09 -1.67 5.53
CA MET A 5 12.80 -1.20 5.02
C MET A 5 12.89 -0.97 3.51
N SER A 6 12.52 -1.98 2.75
CA SER A 6 12.35 -1.90 1.30
C SER A 6 10.94 -1.41 0.95
N SER A 7 10.37 -1.81 -0.15
CA SER A 7 9.04 -1.39 -0.61
C SER A 7 8.47 -2.33 -1.66
N GLN A 8 7.14 -2.38 -1.79
CA GLN A 8 6.43 -3.02 -2.90
C GLN A 8 6.90 -2.54 -4.28
N ILE A 9 7.47 -1.33 -4.37
CA ILE A 9 7.90 -0.71 -5.62
C ILE A 9 9.06 -1.43 -6.32
N VAL A 10 9.75 -2.37 -5.62
CA VAL A 10 10.77 -3.23 -6.25
C VAL A 10 10.19 -4.12 -7.34
N PHE A 11 8.88 -4.40 -7.31
CA PHE A 11 8.20 -5.10 -8.40
C PHE A 11 7.95 -4.15 -9.58
N HIS A 12 7.20 -3.10 -9.38
CA HIS A 12 6.99 -1.93 -10.24
C HIS A 12 5.85 -1.05 -9.69
N GLU A 13 5.61 0.10 -10.30
CA GLU A 13 4.37 0.86 -10.12
C GLU A 13 3.38 0.46 -11.22
N SER A 14 2.09 0.33 -10.87
CA SER A 14 1.05 0.08 -11.87
C SER A 14 1.02 1.17 -12.93
N GLN A 15 1.14 0.77 -14.20
CA GLN A 15 1.15 1.67 -15.37
C GLN A 15 -0.16 1.64 -16.15
N SER A 16 -1.11 0.82 -15.75
CA SER A 16 -2.39 0.67 -16.43
C SER A 16 -3.50 0.29 -15.46
N LEU A 17 -4.75 0.36 -15.90
CA LEU A 17 -5.91 -0.09 -15.12
C LEU A 17 -6.06 -1.62 -15.06
N LYS A 18 -5.14 -2.39 -15.64
CA LYS A 18 -5.16 -3.85 -15.54
C LYS A 18 -5.02 -4.29 -14.09
N SER A 19 -5.78 -5.33 -13.75
CA SER A 19 -5.68 -5.96 -12.44
C SER A 19 -4.41 -6.79 -12.37
N GLU A 20 -3.64 -6.59 -11.31
CA GLU A 20 -2.43 -7.32 -11.05
C GLU A 20 -2.35 -7.76 -9.59
N VAL A 21 -2.06 -9.04 -9.39
CA VAL A 21 -1.83 -9.65 -8.09
C VAL A 21 -0.37 -10.04 -7.99
N LEU A 22 0.33 -9.47 -7.03
CA LEU A 22 1.70 -9.84 -6.73
C LEU A 22 1.72 -11.11 -5.89
N THR A 23 2.48 -12.09 -6.35
CA THR A 23 2.68 -13.38 -5.69
C THR A 23 4.16 -13.56 -5.35
N LYS A 24 4.50 -14.64 -4.65
CA LYS A 24 5.91 -15.00 -4.37
C LYS A 24 6.71 -15.28 -5.64
N ASP A 25 6.02 -15.65 -6.73
CA ASP A 25 6.64 -15.98 -8.03
C ASP A 25 6.78 -14.73 -8.92
N THR A 26 6.22 -13.59 -8.49
CA THR A 26 6.36 -12.33 -9.24
C THR A 26 7.81 -11.87 -9.16
N LYS A 27 8.44 -11.67 -10.32
CA LYS A 27 9.82 -11.18 -10.40
C LYS A 27 9.90 -9.69 -10.12
N GLU A 28 10.95 -9.27 -9.45
CA GLU A 28 11.27 -7.86 -9.26
C GLU A 28 11.58 -7.22 -10.63
N ASN A 29 10.97 -6.08 -10.89
CA ASN A 29 11.17 -5.31 -12.12
C ASN A 29 10.84 -3.83 -11.87
N PRO A 30 11.65 -3.13 -11.05
CA PRO A 30 11.39 -1.74 -10.72
C PRO A 30 11.42 -0.87 -11.97
N ASN A 31 10.49 0.08 -12.05
CA ASN A 31 10.36 0.99 -13.19
C ASN A 31 10.72 2.45 -12.84
N GLY A 32 11.59 2.65 -11.85
CA GLY A 32 12.06 3.97 -11.43
C GLY A 32 13.19 3.92 -10.42
N PHE A 33 13.93 5.02 -10.29
CA PHE A 33 15.12 5.12 -9.43
C PHE A 33 14.90 4.66 -7.99
N TYR A 34 13.74 4.97 -7.42
CA TYR A 34 13.45 4.59 -6.04
C TYR A 34 13.34 3.05 -5.89
N GLY A 35 12.58 2.41 -6.77
CA GLY A 35 12.44 0.96 -6.77
C GLY A 35 13.77 0.26 -7.04
N ASP A 36 14.52 0.75 -8.03
CA ASP A 36 15.82 0.22 -8.38
C ASP A 36 16.82 0.36 -7.22
N SER A 37 16.90 1.53 -6.59
CA SER A 37 17.78 1.74 -5.42
C SER A 37 17.46 0.80 -4.26
N LYS A 38 16.17 0.50 -4.01
CA LYS A 38 15.75 -0.45 -3.00
C LYS A 38 16.17 -1.87 -3.36
N LEU A 39 15.95 -2.28 -4.62
CA LEU A 39 16.34 -3.61 -5.09
C LEU A 39 17.85 -3.82 -5.04
N GLN A 40 18.64 -2.84 -5.47
CA GLN A 40 20.11 -2.91 -5.39
C GLN A 40 20.61 -3.02 -3.95
N ALA A 41 19.97 -2.32 -3.01
CA ALA A 41 20.29 -2.43 -1.58
C ALA A 41 19.95 -3.84 -1.04
N GLU A 42 18.80 -4.42 -1.42
CA GLU A 42 18.45 -5.79 -1.05
C GLU A 42 19.50 -6.80 -1.56
N ILE A 43 19.88 -6.70 -2.84
CA ILE A 43 20.92 -7.55 -3.45
C ILE A 43 22.26 -7.41 -2.72
N GLY A 44 22.61 -6.18 -2.35
CA GLY A 44 23.84 -5.92 -1.57
C GLY A 44 23.79 -6.55 -0.18
N LEU A 45 22.67 -6.42 0.51
CA LEU A 45 22.47 -6.97 1.85
C LEU A 45 22.49 -8.51 1.85
N HIS A 46 21.84 -9.14 0.88
CA HIS A 46 21.88 -10.62 0.76
C HIS A 46 23.30 -11.18 0.57
N LYS A 47 24.19 -10.42 -0.07
CA LYS A 47 25.59 -10.84 -0.22
C LYS A 47 26.40 -10.76 1.09
N LEU A 48 25.90 -10.03 2.08
CA LEU A 48 26.53 -9.87 3.39
C LEU A 48 25.97 -10.84 4.44
N GLU A 49 24.89 -11.59 4.09
CA GLU A 49 24.30 -12.57 5.01
C GLU A 49 25.25 -13.71 5.30
N ASP A 50 25.41 -13.99 6.60
CA ASP A 50 26.15 -15.14 7.12
C ASP A 50 25.49 -15.64 8.43
N GLU A 51 26.16 -16.57 9.11
CA GLU A 51 25.67 -17.14 10.37
C GLU A 51 25.51 -16.06 11.48
N ASN A 52 26.30 -15.00 11.45
CA ASN A 52 26.34 -13.94 12.45
C ASN A 52 25.57 -12.69 12.00
N PHE A 53 25.35 -12.51 10.70
CA PHE A 53 24.68 -11.36 10.12
C PHE A 53 23.41 -11.78 9.36
N LYS A 54 22.27 -11.76 10.04
CA LYS A 54 20.95 -12.08 9.45
C LYS A 54 20.26 -10.83 8.96
N VAL A 55 19.72 -10.87 7.75
CA VAL A 55 18.99 -9.78 7.11
C VAL A 55 17.49 -10.08 7.05
N CYS A 56 16.68 -9.13 7.50
CA CYS A 56 15.24 -9.14 7.41
C CYS A 56 14.82 -8.00 6.47
N ILE A 57 14.35 -8.33 5.29
CA ILE A 57 13.87 -7.37 4.30
C ILE A 57 12.36 -7.25 4.42
N LEU A 58 11.87 -6.04 4.64
CA LEU A 58 10.44 -5.73 4.64
C LEU A 58 10.10 -4.98 3.37
N ARG A 59 9.19 -5.53 2.56
CA ARG A 59 8.63 -4.89 1.37
C ARG A 59 7.18 -4.44 1.65
N PRO A 60 6.97 -3.43 2.49
CA PRO A 60 5.61 -2.95 2.77
C PRO A 60 4.99 -2.39 1.51
N CYS A 61 3.66 -2.52 1.42
CA CYS A 61 2.84 -1.83 0.45
C CYS A 61 2.66 -0.35 0.84
N MET A 62 1.63 0.33 0.33
CA MET A 62 1.38 1.74 0.67
C MET A 62 1.13 1.90 2.18
N ILE A 63 2.09 2.52 2.87
CA ILE A 63 1.98 2.85 4.29
C ILE A 63 1.13 4.11 4.45
N TYR A 64 0.21 4.09 5.43
CA TYR A 64 -0.62 5.25 5.77
C TYR A 64 -0.82 5.36 7.28
N GLY A 65 -1.19 6.55 7.74
CA GLY A 65 -1.45 6.84 9.15
C GLY A 65 -1.72 8.34 9.38
N PRO A 66 -2.00 8.76 10.63
CA PRO A 66 -2.14 10.16 10.99
C PRO A 66 -0.89 10.96 10.62
N ASN A 67 -1.08 12.16 10.10
CA ASN A 67 0.01 13.07 9.69
C ASN A 67 1.00 12.49 8.66
N ALA A 68 0.67 11.37 8.00
CA ALA A 68 1.51 10.81 6.95
C ALA A 68 1.68 11.78 5.78
N LYS A 69 2.83 11.69 5.10
CA LYS A 69 3.08 12.40 3.84
C LYS A 69 2.74 11.47 2.66
N GLY A 70 2.44 12.05 1.50
CA GLY A 70 2.26 11.28 0.26
C GLY A 70 0.84 11.26 -0.28
N ASN A 71 0.48 10.17 -0.99
CA ASN A 71 -0.74 10.12 -1.79
C ASN A 71 -2.01 9.84 -0.97
N PHE A 72 -1.91 9.11 0.13
CA PHE A 72 -3.08 8.78 0.94
C PHE A 72 -3.74 10.01 1.59
N PRO A 73 -3.02 10.91 2.28
CA PRO A 73 -3.61 12.15 2.79
C PRO A 73 -4.19 13.04 1.69
N ARG A 74 -3.58 13.05 0.50
CA ARG A 74 -4.13 13.79 -0.65
C ARG A 74 -5.48 13.21 -1.09
N LEU A 75 -5.61 11.88 -1.14
CA LEU A 75 -6.87 11.20 -1.44
C LEU A 75 -7.92 11.49 -0.37
N ALA A 76 -7.56 11.41 0.91
CA ALA A 76 -8.44 11.71 2.02
C ALA A 76 -8.97 13.16 1.96
N LYS A 77 -8.07 14.14 1.76
CA LYS A 77 -8.45 15.55 1.58
C LYS A 77 -9.27 15.80 0.32
N LEU A 78 -9.01 15.07 -0.78
CA LEU A 78 -9.82 15.13 -1.99
C LEU A 78 -11.27 14.72 -1.68
N ALA A 79 -11.45 13.63 -0.94
CA ALA A 79 -12.76 13.10 -0.58
C ALA A 79 -13.64 14.10 0.17
N THR A 80 -13.05 15.00 0.96
CA THR A 80 -13.80 16.04 1.71
C THR A 80 -14.24 17.23 0.85
N LYS A 81 -13.83 17.29 -0.43
CA LYS A 81 -14.07 18.46 -1.29
C LYS A 81 -14.81 18.14 -2.58
N VAL A 82 -14.65 16.94 -3.12
CA VAL A 82 -15.23 16.61 -4.44
C VAL A 82 -16.73 16.35 -4.35
N PRO A 83 -17.56 16.97 -5.21
CA PRO A 83 -18.99 16.74 -5.21
C PRO A 83 -19.37 15.42 -5.93
N PHE A 84 -18.50 14.90 -6.79
CA PHE A 84 -18.72 13.67 -7.54
C PHE A 84 -17.41 12.88 -7.69
N PHE A 85 -17.55 11.54 -7.84
CA PHE A 85 -16.40 10.65 -7.99
C PHE A 85 -16.78 9.46 -8.90
N PRO A 86 -15.85 8.92 -9.71
CA PRO A 86 -16.08 7.72 -10.52
C PRO A 86 -16.38 6.49 -9.65
N CYS A 87 -17.36 5.68 -10.08
CA CYS A 87 -17.64 4.39 -9.46
C CYS A 87 -16.72 3.32 -10.08
N TRP A 88 -15.43 3.41 -9.80
CA TRP A 88 -14.39 2.50 -10.29
C TRP A 88 -13.77 1.76 -9.11
N HIS A 89 -14.30 0.56 -8.87
CA HIS A 89 -13.81 -0.31 -7.79
C HIS A 89 -12.47 -0.94 -8.15
N ASN A 90 -11.58 -0.97 -7.18
CA ASN A 90 -10.26 -1.57 -7.30
C ASN A 90 -9.86 -2.26 -5.99
N LYS A 91 -8.74 -2.98 -6.03
CA LYS A 91 -8.15 -3.61 -4.83
C LYS A 91 -6.70 -3.19 -4.70
N ARG A 92 -6.34 -2.73 -3.51
CA ARG A 92 -4.98 -2.28 -3.21
C ARG A 92 -4.52 -2.77 -1.85
N SER A 93 -3.29 -3.24 -1.79
CA SER A 93 -2.65 -3.49 -0.51
C SER A 93 -2.29 -2.17 0.15
N MET A 94 -2.65 -2.05 1.41
CA MET A 94 -2.27 -0.94 2.26
C MET A 94 -1.84 -1.45 3.63
N LEU A 95 -1.02 -0.67 4.34
CA LEU A 95 -0.54 -1.04 5.66
C LEU A 95 -0.61 0.16 6.60
N TYR A 96 -1.37 0.01 7.69
CA TYR A 96 -1.44 1.04 8.72
C TYR A 96 -0.13 1.11 9.51
N ILE A 97 0.29 2.32 9.86
CA ILE A 97 1.61 2.55 10.48
C ILE A 97 1.81 1.80 11.79
N ASP A 98 0.79 1.70 12.66
CA ASP A 98 0.91 0.96 13.92
C ASP A 98 1.02 -0.54 13.69
N ASN A 99 0.34 -1.08 12.68
CA ASN A 99 0.46 -2.48 12.27
C ASN A 99 1.87 -2.78 11.71
N LEU A 100 2.44 -1.84 10.96
CA LEU A 100 3.85 -1.95 10.54
C LEU A 100 4.80 -1.90 11.73
N ALA A 101 4.58 -1.00 12.69
CA ALA A 101 5.41 -0.89 13.89
C ALA A 101 5.39 -2.19 14.70
N GLU A 102 4.21 -2.80 14.86
CA GLU A 102 4.10 -4.10 15.52
C GLU A 102 4.80 -5.20 14.73
N PHE A 103 4.68 -5.20 13.37
CA PHE A 103 5.42 -6.16 12.55
C PHE A 103 6.92 -6.06 12.77
N VAL A 104 7.47 -4.83 12.74
CA VAL A 104 8.91 -4.59 12.99
C VAL A 104 9.32 -5.07 14.37
N LYS A 105 8.54 -4.76 15.39
CA LYS A 105 8.78 -5.23 16.77
C LYS A 105 8.81 -6.77 16.84
N GLN A 106 7.84 -7.46 16.22
CA GLN A 106 7.82 -8.92 16.18
C GLN A 106 9.00 -9.49 15.39
N ALA A 107 9.40 -8.85 14.29
CA ALA A 107 10.57 -9.23 13.52
C ALA A 107 11.87 -9.15 14.34
N MET A 108 12.00 -8.11 15.16
CA MET A 108 13.14 -7.96 16.09
C MET A 108 13.13 -9.03 17.18
N LEU A 109 11.99 -9.20 17.87
CA LEU A 109 11.87 -10.14 19.00
C LEU A 109 12.08 -11.61 18.59
N ARG A 110 11.68 -11.96 17.35
CA ARG A 110 11.78 -13.33 16.83
C ARG A 110 13.05 -13.57 16.00
N GLY A 111 13.86 -12.54 15.79
CA GLY A 111 15.07 -12.66 14.97
C GLY A 111 14.79 -13.06 13.54
N LEU A 112 13.69 -12.56 12.92
CA LEU A 112 13.30 -12.96 11.59
C LEU A 112 14.40 -12.67 10.56
N SER A 113 14.58 -13.59 9.60
CA SER A 113 15.47 -13.46 8.45
C SER A 113 14.72 -13.81 7.17
N GLY A 114 15.09 -13.17 6.05
CA GLY A 114 14.43 -13.35 4.76
C GLY A 114 13.57 -12.15 4.38
N THR A 115 12.72 -12.32 3.34
CA THR A 115 11.90 -11.24 2.76
C THR A 115 10.43 -11.40 3.13
N PHE A 116 9.82 -10.32 3.62
CA PHE A 116 8.45 -10.28 4.11
C PHE A 116 7.65 -9.16 3.45
N TYR A 117 6.33 -9.38 3.34
CA TYR A 117 5.39 -8.53 2.59
C TYR A 117 4.23 -8.07 3.49
N PRO A 118 4.48 -7.25 4.51
CA PRO A 118 3.43 -6.84 5.44
C PRO A 118 2.37 -5.99 4.75
N GLN A 119 1.09 -6.32 4.99
CA GLN A 119 -0.10 -5.59 4.54
C GLN A 119 -1.23 -5.76 5.54
N ASN A 120 -2.27 -4.91 5.49
CA ASN A 120 -3.51 -5.16 6.23
C ASN A 120 -4.24 -6.41 5.68
N LYS A 121 -5.12 -7.02 6.47
CA LYS A 121 -5.97 -8.14 6.02
C LYS A 121 -6.89 -7.72 4.90
N GLU A 122 -7.48 -6.53 5.05
CA GLU A 122 -8.41 -5.96 4.10
C GLU A 122 -7.66 -5.29 2.95
N GLN A 123 -8.13 -5.55 1.74
CA GLN A 123 -7.70 -4.83 0.57
C GLN A 123 -8.53 -3.54 0.45
N ALA A 124 -7.85 -2.43 0.28
CA ALA A 124 -8.49 -1.13 0.18
C ALA A 124 -9.13 -0.93 -1.21
N ASP A 125 -10.33 -0.36 -1.22
CA ASP A 125 -11.02 0.12 -2.41
C ASP A 125 -11.05 1.65 -2.39
N THR A 126 -10.61 2.27 -3.47
CA THR A 126 -10.55 3.74 -3.55
C THR A 126 -11.93 4.38 -3.40
N VAL A 127 -12.98 3.78 -3.93
CA VAL A 127 -14.36 4.27 -3.79
C VAL A 127 -14.82 4.25 -2.35
N GLU A 128 -14.53 3.16 -1.62
CA GLU A 128 -14.89 3.03 -0.21
C GLU A 128 -14.12 4.02 0.68
N ILE A 129 -12.84 4.25 0.39
CA ILE A 129 -12.05 5.28 1.07
C ILE A 129 -12.68 6.67 0.85
N ILE A 130 -13.04 7.02 -0.38
CA ILE A 130 -13.70 8.29 -0.69
C ILE A 130 -15.02 8.42 0.07
N ARG A 131 -15.85 7.37 0.09
CA ARG A 131 -17.12 7.37 0.86
C ARG A 131 -16.89 7.60 2.34
N PHE A 132 -15.90 6.91 2.91
CA PHE A 132 -15.59 7.00 4.33
C PHE A 132 -15.21 8.44 4.72
N PHE A 133 -14.22 9.04 4.05
CA PHE A 133 -13.75 10.39 4.38
C PHE A 133 -14.79 11.47 4.08
N ALA A 134 -15.56 11.35 2.99
CA ALA A 134 -16.66 12.25 2.69
C ALA A 134 -17.72 12.20 3.81
N LYS A 135 -18.14 11.01 4.21
CA LYS A 135 -19.12 10.81 5.30
C LYS A 135 -18.60 11.38 6.62
N HIS A 136 -17.35 11.12 6.97
CA HIS A 136 -16.73 11.60 8.21
C HIS A 136 -16.69 13.14 8.26
N ALA A 137 -16.41 13.78 7.14
CA ALA A 137 -16.42 15.24 7.01
C ALA A 137 -17.83 15.87 6.85
N GLY A 138 -18.90 15.08 6.94
CA GLY A 138 -20.27 15.55 6.70
C GLY A 138 -20.54 15.99 5.26
N HIS A 139 -19.67 15.59 4.31
CA HIS A 139 -19.75 15.95 2.91
C HIS A 139 -20.47 14.86 2.10
N LYS A 140 -21.33 15.27 1.14
CA LYS A 140 -22.00 14.35 0.23
C LYS A 140 -21.21 14.27 -1.09
N VAL A 141 -20.81 13.05 -1.45
CA VAL A 141 -20.18 12.77 -2.74
C VAL A 141 -21.09 11.90 -3.60
N TRP A 142 -21.33 12.32 -4.84
CA TRP A 142 -22.10 11.53 -5.80
C TRP A 142 -21.15 10.59 -6.56
N ILE A 143 -21.27 9.29 -6.28
CA ILE A 143 -20.45 8.25 -6.91
C ILE A 143 -21.25 7.62 -8.04
N SER A 144 -20.76 7.73 -9.28
CA SER A 144 -21.48 7.25 -10.45
C SER A 144 -20.58 6.67 -11.54
N ARG A 145 -21.09 5.62 -12.20
CA ARG A 145 -20.41 5.00 -13.36
C ARG A 145 -20.35 5.91 -14.59
N ILE A 146 -21.15 6.95 -14.66
CA ILE A 146 -21.12 7.93 -15.75
C ILE A 146 -19.75 8.60 -15.92
N PHE A 147 -18.95 8.62 -14.85
CA PHE A 147 -17.59 9.19 -14.86
C PHE A 147 -16.51 8.17 -15.23
N ASN A 148 -16.83 6.88 -15.33
CA ASN A 148 -15.84 5.83 -15.62
C ASN A 148 -15.17 5.96 -16.99
N PRO A 149 -15.84 6.42 -18.07
CA PRO A 149 -15.17 6.67 -19.35
C PRO A 149 -14.01 7.68 -19.23
N PHE A 150 -14.12 8.68 -18.35
CA PHE A 150 -13.05 9.65 -18.11
C PHE A 150 -11.84 9.02 -17.39
N VAL A 151 -12.09 8.07 -16.49
CA VAL A 151 -11.01 7.29 -15.85
C VAL A 151 -10.29 6.45 -16.90
N TRP A 152 -11.04 5.74 -17.73
CA TRP A 152 -10.49 4.91 -18.80
C TRP A 152 -9.66 5.74 -19.79
N LEU A 153 -10.22 6.84 -20.31
CA LEU A 153 -9.53 7.72 -21.26
C LEU A 153 -8.30 8.37 -20.60
N GLY A 154 -8.44 8.87 -19.38
CA GLY A 154 -7.34 9.50 -18.63
C GLY A 154 -6.21 8.53 -18.30
N SER A 155 -6.48 7.23 -18.19
CA SER A 155 -5.46 6.21 -17.88
C SER A 155 -4.37 6.08 -18.95
N PHE A 156 -4.65 6.49 -20.17
CA PHE A 156 -3.67 6.48 -21.27
C PHE A 156 -2.68 7.64 -21.21
N VAL A 157 -3.04 8.71 -20.49
CA VAL A 157 -2.26 9.96 -20.51
C VAL A 157 -1.74 10.33 -19.11
N LEU A 158 -2.48 10.02 -18.07
CA LEU A 158 -2.24 10.49 -16.71
C LEU A 158 -1.86 9.35 -15.74
N GLN A 159 -0.58 9.19 -15.45
CA GLN A 159 -0.06 8.23 -14.49
C GLN A 159 -0.77 8.26 -13.11
N PRO A 160 -1.15 9.43 -12.53
CA PRO A 160 -1.90 9.47 -11.28
C PRO A 160 -3.23 8.71 -11.31
N ILE A 161 -3.90 8.64 -12.47
CA ILE A 161 -5.14 7.86 -12.65
C ILE A 161 -4.85 6.37 -12.51
N ASN A 162 -3.80 5.86 -13.13
CA ASN A 162 -3.41 4.47 -13.00
C ASN A 162 -3.05 4.16 -11.55
N LYS A 163 -2.26 5.02 -10.89
CA LYS A 163 -1.92 4.85 -9.47
C LYS A 163 -3.13 4.88 -8.53
N MET A 164 -4.20 5.60 -8.88
CA MET A 164 -5.40 5.71 -8.06
C MET A 164 -6.39 4.57 -8.29
N PHE A 165 -6.61 4.17 -9.53
CA PHE A 165 -7.70 3.29 -9.91
C PHE A 165 -7.28 1.86 -10.31
N ALA A 166 -5.98 1.59 -10.49
CA ALA A 166 -5.53 0.24 -10.78
C ALA A 166 -5.78 -0.71 -9.60
N THR A 167 -6.12 -1.95 -9.91
CA THR A 167 -6.07 -3.05 -8.95
C THR A 167 -4.64 -3.57 -8.89
N TYR A 168 -3.98 -3.37 -7.74
CA TYR A 168 -2.59 -3.73 -7.54
C TYR A 168 -2.34 -4.09 -6.07
N TYR A 169 -2.18 -5.36 -5.78
CA TYR A 169 -2.10 -5.82 -4.40
C TYR A 169 -1.27 -7.10 -4.26
N TYR A 170 -0.75 -7.35 -3.06
CA TYR A 170 -0.16 -8.62 -2.68
C TYR A 170 -1.22 -9.69 -2.47
N ASP A 171 -0.95 -10.90 -2.96
CA ASP A 171 -1.73 -12.07 -2.54
C ASP A 171 -1.71 -12.15 -1.01
N PRO A 172 -2.89 -12.29 -0.35
CA PRO A 172 -2.96 -12.40 1.10
C PRO A 172 -2.07 -13.51 1.70
N ALA A 173 -1.80 -14.57 0.95
CA ALA A 173 -0.92 -15.65 1.38
C ALA A 173 0.53 -15.21 1.61
N MET A 174 1.00 -14.13 0.93
CA MET A 174 2.35 -13.59 1.11
C MET A 174 2.58 -12.96 2.48
N SER A 175 1.50 -12.47 3.11
CA SER A 175 1.56 -11.73 4.37
C SER A 175 1.16 -12.57 5.58
N LYS A 176 0.89 -13.86 5.36
CA LYS A 176 0.51 -14.77 6.44
C LYS A 176 1.71 -15.08 7.32
N MET A 177 1.58 -14.73 8.61
CA MET A 177 2.59 -14.96 9.64
C MET A 177 2.02 -15.88 10.72
N ASP A 178 2.87 -16.45 11.55
CA ASP A 178 2.53 -17.22 12.75
C ASP A 178 2.24 -16.34 13.97
N PHE A 179 2.28 -15.02 13.79
CA PHE A 179 1.94 -14.01 14.80
C PHE A 179 0.99 -12.96 14.23
N ASP A 180 0.20 -12.36 15.11
CA ASP A 180 -0.64 -11.24 14.74
C ASP A 180 0.12 -9.92 14.88
N TYR A 181 0.11 -9.12 13.82
CA TYR A 181 0.67 -7.77 13.81
C TYR A 181 -0.39 -6.71 13.44
N GLN A 182 -1.63 -7.15 13.22
CA GLN A 182 -2.72 -6.27 12.80
C GLN A 182 -3.58 -5.86 13.98
N LEU A 183 -2.99 -5.05 14.85
CA LEU A 183 -3.60 -4.57 16.09
C LEU A 183 -4.75 -3.59 15.84
N VAL A 184 -4.73 -2.90 14.70
CA VAL A 184 -5.71 -1.88 14.32
C VAL A 184 -6.41 -2.33 13.05
N SER A 185 -7.75 -2.42 13.09
CA SER A 185 -8.55 -2.75 11.92
C SER A 185 -8.49 -1.65 10.85
N PHE A 186 -8.85 -1.98 9.61
CA PHE A 186 -8.86 -1.01 8.51
C PHE A 186 -9.79 0.17 8.81
N GLU A 187 -11.02 -0.11 9.29
CA GLU A 187 -12.00 0.93 9.62
C GLU A 187 -11.51 1.86 10.73
N GLU A 188 -10.99 1.31 11.84
CA GLU A 188 -10.44 2.10 12.95
C GLU A 188 -9.23 2.94 12.49
N SER A 189 -8.39 2.41 11.62
CA SER A 189 -7.25 3.14 11.07
C SER A 189 -7.68 4.32 10.20
N LEU A 190 -8.74 4.17 9.39
CA LEU A 190 -9.30 5.27 8.59
C LEU A 190 -9.87 6.36 9.49
N LYS A 191 -10.53 5.98 10.60
CA LYS A 191 -11.07 6.92 11.59
C LYS A 191 -9.96 7.75 12.21
N ARG A 192 -8.89 7.11 12.71
CA ARG A 192 -7.73 7.83 13.29
C ARG A 192 -7.07 8.80 12.32
N VAL A 193 -7.00 8.42 11.04
CA VAL A 193 -6.52 9.35 9.99
C VAL A 193 -7.50 10.51 9.79
N ALA A 194 -8.81 10.23 9.74
CA ALA A 194 -9.82 11.26 9.54
C ALA A 194 -9.84 12.30 10.69
N ASP A 195 -9.67 11.83 11.94
CA ASP A 195 -9.60 12.68 13.12
C ASP A 195 -8.32 13.57 13.14
N SER A 196 -7.33 13.26 12.31
CA SER A 196 -6.05 14.00 12.18
C SER A 196 -6.01 14.98 11.00
N LEU A 197 -7.05 15.05 10.15
CA LEU A 197 -7.11 15.91 8.95
C LEU A 197 -7.62 17.31 9.27
#